data_1c9ad24aa8216b8ac480f7e2896e3f9c
#
_entry.id   1c9ad24aa8216b8ac480f7e2896e3f9c
#
_cell.length_a   1.000
_cell.length_b   1.000
_cell.length_c   1.000
_cell.angle_alpha   90.00
_cell.angle_beta   90.00
_cell.angle_gamma   90.00
#
_symmetry.space_group_name_H-M   'P 1'
#
loop_
_entity.id
_entity.type
_entity.pdbx_description
1 polymer ?
#
loop_
_entity_poly.entity_id
_entity_poly.type
_entity_poly.pdbx_seq_one_letter_code
_entity_poly.pdbx_strand_id
1 'polypeptide(L)'
;QLLMIGDLQQLAPVVRDSEWSLLRNYYETPYFFASRALRETTYMTIELEKVYRQNDTFFLSLLNKIRENKADDEVLNELNRRYQQGFQPPKEEGYIRLTTHNNQAQQVNDRELASLPGKPYHFRAEVTGTFPEYTYPADEILTIKEGAQIMFLKNDVSLEKRYYNGMIGEVVAVNDSEIYVKEKGSEEDFLLLPEEWGNYKYVLNEETKEITEVIEGTFRQYPIRLAWAITIHKSQGLTFERAIIDARNSFAHGQTYVALSRCKTLEGLVLESPLRKEAIISDSVVDNFTKEVERNKPGNKQLSDMQKAYFFDLLSDLFNFYSLEQAYKRLLRMLDEDLYKLYPKLLTEYKLLEPHIKEKIVEVAHRFRNQYTRLINESEDYASDQELQERIRSGAVYFHKELEPIRVLFAKTNIPLDNRELRKQLNERLQALDDALWIKESLLKAMCVQPFIVAEYLKLKAKVMLSLEDNSSSPSPTAKTLREKKERVERTRSSFTKVKVEVPTDILHPELYRALSEWRTAKTRE
;
A
#
# COMPACT_ATOMS: atom_id res chain seq x y z
N GLN A 1 -12.96 3.74 -5.45
CA GLN A 1 -13.14 2.39 -6.02
C GLN A 1 -12.52 1.35 -5.07
N LEU A 2 -13.16 0.19 -4.94
CA LEU A 2 -12.69 -0.92 -4.14
C LEU A 2 -12.29 -2.08 -5.08
N LEU A 3 -11.06 -2.56 -4.97
CA LEU A 3 -10.57 -3.76 -5.64
C LEU A 3 -10.36 -4.86 -4.59
N MET A 4 -11.07 -5.97 -4.73
CA MET A 4 -10.90 -7.16 -3.90
C MET A 4 -10.14 -8.21 -4.71
N ILE A 5 -9.06 -8.76 -4.15
CA ILE A 5 -8.24 -9.78 -4.78
C ILE A 5 -8.17 -10.98 -3.85
N GLY A 6 -8.41 -12.19 -4.38
CA GLY A 6 -8.35 -13.38 -3.56
C GLY A 6 -8.64 -14.66 -4.35
N ASP A 7 -8.66 -15.78 -3.64
CA ASP A 7 -9.01 -17.10 -4.17
C ASP A 7 -9.94 -17.80 -3.16
N LEU A 8 -11.20 -17.98 -3.53
CA LEU A 8 -12.22 -18.60 -2.69
C LEU A 8 -12.00 -20.09 -2.45
N GLN A 9 -11.21 -20.76 -3.29
CA GLN A 9 -10.85 -22.17 -3.12
C GLN A 9 -9.64 -22.36 -2.21
N GLN A 10 -9.03 -21.27 -1.71
CA GLN A 10 -8.07 -21.30 -0.64
C GLN A 10 -8.76 -21.28 0.73
N LEU A 11 -7.99 -20.97 1.79
CA LEU A 11 -8.49 -21.02 3.16
C LEU A 11 -9.62 -19.99 3.39
N ALA A 12 -10.65 -20.44 4.07
CA ALA A 12 -11.77 -19.59 4.50
C ALA A 12 -11.32 -18.54 5.53
N PRO A 13 -12.05 -17.41 5.67
CA PRO A 13 -11.84 -16.47 6.74
C PRO A 13 -11.97 -17.14 8.12
N VAL A 14 -11.03 -16.87 9.00
CA VAL A 14 -11.10 -17.36 10.39
C VAL A 14 -11.95 -16.40 11.21
N VAL A 15 -13.12 -16.85 11.64
CA VAL A 15 -14.03 -16.11 12.51
C VAL A 15 -14.11 -16.84 13.85
N ARG A 16 -13.90 -16.13 14.94
CA ARG A 16 -14.03 -16.72 16.28
C ARG A 16 -15.47 -17.04 16.62
N ASP A 17 -15.72 -18.10 17.39
CA ASP A 17 -17.08 -18.49 17.77
C ASP A 17 -17.86 -17.36 18.47
N SER A 18 -17.19 -16.57 19.29
CA SER A 18 -17.77 -15.40 19.96
C SER A 18 -18.21 -14.31 18.95
N GLU A 19 -17.42 -14.07 17.92
CA GLU A 19 -17.72 -13.10 16.85
C GLU A 19 -18.83 -13.65 15.94
N TRP A 20 -18.74 -14.93 15.58
CA TRP A 20 -19.74 -15.58 14.74
C TRP A 20 -21.11 -15.63 15.42
N SER A 21 -21.17 -15.85 16.72
CA SER A 21 -22.42 -15.83 17.49
C SER A 21 -23.19 -14.50 17.35
N LEU A 22 -22.50 -13.39 17.15
CA LEU A 22 -23.09 -12.07 16.89
C LEU A 22 -23.42 -11.89 15.39
N LEU A 23 -22.48 -12.24 14.52
CA LEU A 23 -22.58 -12.00 13.06
C LEU A 23 -23.65 -12.88 12.38
N ARG A 24 -23.85 -14.12 12.83
CA ARG A 24 -24.84 -15.06 12.25
C ARG A 24 -26.27 -14.55 12.27
N ASN A 25 -26.59 -13.58 13.13
CA ASN A 25 -27.92 -12.95 13.16
C ASN A 25 -28.14 -12.02 11.95
N TYR A 26 -27.08 -11.62 11.29
CA TYR A 26 -27.08 -10.65 10.18
C TYR A 26 -26.57 -11.24 8.87
N TYR A 27 -25.71 -12.27 8.92
CA TYR A 27 -25.03 -12.87 7.77
C TYR A 27 -25.15 -14.39 7.81
N GLU A 28 -25.43 -14.98 6.66
CA GLU A 28 -25.56 -16.43 6.50
C GLU A 28 -24.18 -17.14 6.50
N THR A 29 -23.15 -16.44 6.03
CA THR A 29 -21.79 -16.97 5.91
C THR A 29 -20.75 -15.87 6.25
N PRO A 30 -19.52 -16.24 6.63
CA PRO A 30 -18.45 -15.30 6.89
C PRO A 30 -17.77 -14.78 5.61
N TYR A 31 -18.17 -15.24 4.44
CA TYR A 31 -17.56 -14.84 3.18
C TYR A 31 -18.00 -13.44 2.74
N PHE A 32 -17.10 -12.71 2.06
CA PHE A 32 -17.29 -11.32 1.64
C PHE A 32 -18.55 -11.14 0.76
N PHE A 33 -18.89 -12.11 -0.08
CA PHE A 33 -20.04 -12.02 -0.98
C PHE A 33 -21.40 -12.06 -0.26
N ALA A 34 -21.43 -12.45 1.03
CA ALA A 34 -22.61 -12.33 1.87
C ALA A 34 -22.80 -10.91 2.45
N SER A 35 -21.83 -10.00 2.28
CA SER A 35 -21.89 -8.62 2.80
C SER A 35 -23.11 -7.89 2.25
N ARG A 36 -23.91 -7.27 3.14
CA ARG A 36 -25.06 -6.44 2.77
C ARG A 36 -24.66 -5.25 1.92
N ALA A 37 -23.56 -4.58 2.30
CA ALA A 37 -23.04 -3.44 1.55
C ALA A 37 -22.65 -3.84 0.11
N LEU A 38 -22.08 -5.02 -0.08
CA LEU A 38 -21.72 -5.51 -1.40
C LEU A 38 -22.96 -5.87 -2.24
N ARG A 39 -24.02 -6.43 -1.62
CA ARG A 39 -25.29 -6.73 -2.30
C ARG A 39 -26.00 -5.47 -2.82
N GLU A 40 -25.81 -4.33 -2.17
CA GLU A 40 -26.36 -3.01 -2.56
C GLU A 40 -25.46 -2.27 -3.57
N THR A 41 -24.29 -2.83 -3.89
CA THR A 41 -23.29 -2.20 -4.77
C THR A 41 -23.14 -2.99 -6.05
N THR A 42 -23.07 -2.32 -7.18
CA THR A 42 -22.71 -2.97 -8.45
C THR A 42 -21.23 -3.33 -8.43
N TYR A 43 -20.93 -4.62 -8.57
CA TYR A 43 -19.56 -5.11 -8.70
C TYR A 43 -19.47 -6.14 -9.83
N MET A 44 -18.25 -6.38 -10.29
CA MET A 44 -17.94 -7.36 -11.31
C MET A 44 -16.86 -8.30 -10.80
N THR A 45 -17.03 -9.58 -11.05
CA THR A 45 -16.01 -10.58 -10.75
C THR A 45 -15.29 -10.97 -12.04
N ILE A 46 -13.95 -10.90 -11.99
CA ILE A 46 -13.07 -11.32 -13.08
C ILE A 46 -12.22 -12.47 -12.57
N GLU A 47 -12.30 -13.62 -13.23
CA GLU A 47 -11.47 -14.78 -12.92
C GLU A 47 -10.19 -14.73 -13.77
N LEU A 48 -9.02 -14.83 -13.09
CA LEU A 48 -7.72 -14.93 -13.75
C LEU A 48 -7.44 -16.40 -14.07
N GLU A 49 -7.20 -16.70 -15.36
CA GLU A 49 -7.05 -18.07 -15.84
C GLU A 49 -5.57 -18.51 -15.95
N LYS A 50 -4.64 -17.55 -16.16
CA LYS A 50 -3.22 -17.87 -16.38
C LYS A 50 -2.48 -18.05 -15.06
N VAL A 51 -1.86 -19.21 -14.89
CA VAL A 51 -1.03 -19.55 -13.73
C VAL A 51 0.44 -19.31 -14.06
N TYR A 52 1.17 -18.68 -13.13
CA TYR A 52 2.59 -18.36 -13.27
C TYR A 52 3.48 -19.08 -12.26
N ARG A 53 2.90 -19.67 -11.21
CA ARG A 53 3.66 -20.33 -10.14
C ARG A 53 4.21 -21.68 -10.56
N GLN A 54 3.38 -22.50 -11.20
CA GLN A 54 3.74 -23.84 -11.66
C GLN A 54 3.99 -23.82 -13.16
N ASN A 55 5.14 -24.34 -13.59
CA ASN A 55 5.46 -24.59 -15.00
C ASN A 55 5.11 -26.02 -15.43
N ASP A 56 4.88 -26.93 -14.49
CA ASP A 56 4.46 -28.30 -14.71
C ASP A 56 2.95 -28.35 -15.01
N THR A 57 2.61 -28.52 -16.27
CA THR A 57 1.23 -28.58 -16.75
C THR A 57 0.47 -29.78 -16.22
N PHE A 58 1.15 -30.90 -15.99
CA PHE A 58 0.55 -32.09 -15.42
C PHE A 58 0.18 -31.87 -13.95
N PHE A 59 1.12 -31.40 -13.16
CA PHE A 59 0.87 -31.05 -11.75
C PHE A 59 -0.25 -30.00 -11.62
N LEU A 60 -0.23 -28.97 -12.47
CA LEU A 60 -1.28 -27.97 -12.52
C LEU A 60 -2.66 -28.59 -12.80
N SER A 61 -2.74 -29.57 -13.70
CA SER A 61 -4.00 -30.26 -13.97
C SER A 61 -4.53 -31.02 -12.76
N LEU A 62 -3.67 -31.67 -11.98
CA LEU A 62 -4.03 -32.34 -10.73
C LEU A 62 -4.53 -31.34 -9.68
N LEU A 63 -3.80 -30.22 -9.52
CA LEU A 63 -4.18 -29.13 -8.59
C LEU A 63 -5.54 -28.54 -8.93
N ASN A 64 -5.84 -28.33 -10.22
CA ASN A 64 -7.14 -27.79 -10.66
C ASN A 64 -8.27 -28.77 -10.36
N LYS A 65 -8.07 -30.09 -10.57
CA LYS A 65 -9.08 -31.09 -10.19
C LYS A 65 -9.35 -31.12 -8.68
N ILE A 66 -8.32 -30.95 -7.85
CA ILE A 66 -8.47 -30.79 -6.39
C ILE A 66 -9.24 -29.49 -6.06
N ARG A 67 -8.83 -28.38 -6.67
CA ARG A 67 -9.44 -27.05 -6.48
C ARG A 67 -10.95 -27.06 -6.82
N GLU A 68 -11.33 -27.73 -7.90
CA GLU A 68 -12.71 -27.80 -8.38
C GLU A 68 -13.52 -28.91 -7.72
N ASN A 69 -12.98 -29.59 -6.71
CA ASN A 69 -13.61 -30.76 -6.07
C ASN A 69 -13.98 -31.87 -7.06
N LYS A 70 -13.17 -32.03 -8.11
CA LYS A 70 -13.31 -33.05 -9.16
C LYS A 70 -12.22 -34.13 -9.07
N ALA A 71 -11.57 -34.27 -7.91
CA ALA A 71 -10.55 -35.28 -7.71
C ALA A 71 -11.19 -36.68 -7.68
N ASP A 72 -10.82 -37.48 -8.65
CA ASP A 72 -11.15 -38.90 -8.76
C ASP A 72 -10.00 -39.77 -8.20
N ASP A 73 -10.23 -41.09 -8.22
CA ASP A 73 -9.21 -42.03 -7.73
C ASP A 73 -7.91 -41.98 -8.56
N GLU A 74 -7.96 -41.59 -9.83
CA GLU A 74 -6.79 -41.44 -10.68
C GLU A 74 -5.92 -40.28 -10.18
N VAL A 75 -6.53 -39.11 -9.89
CA VAL A 75 -5.84 -37.94 -9.32
C VAL A 75 -5.20 -38.28 -7.98
N LEU A 76 -5.93 -38.95 -7.11
CA LEU A 76 -5.44 -39.36 -5.79
C LEU A 76 -4.28 -40.36 -5.92
N ASN A 77 -4.38 -41.33 -6.83
CA ASN A 77 -3.32 -42.30 -7.07
C ASN A 77 -2.02 -41.63 -7.59
N GLU A 78 -2.16 -40.67 -8.53
CA GLU A 78 -0.99 -39.93 -9.04
C GLU A 78 -0.30 -39.12 -7.94
N LEU A 79 -1.05 -38.37 -7.14
CA LEU A 79 -0.49 -37.64 -6.01
C LEU A 79 0.11 -38.58 -4.96
N ASN A 80 -0.54 -39.72 -4.68
CA ASN A 80 -0.06 -40.72 -3.71
C ASN A 80 1.20 -41.46 -4.15
N ARG A 81 1.62 -41.38 -5.42
CA ARG A 81 2.99 -41.82 -5.83
C ARG A 81 4.08 -41.01 -5.13
N ARG A 82 3.76 -39.80 -4.61
CA ARG A 82 4.66 -38.97 -3.83
C ARG A 82 4.68 -39.31 -2.34
N TYR A 83 3.91 -40.32 -1.90
CA TYR A 83 3.90 -40.77 -0.51
C TYR A 83 5.21 -41.53 -0.18
N GLN A 84 5.87 -41.10 0.86
CA GLN A 84 7.07 -41.72 1.39
C GLN A 84 7.00 -41.77 2.92
N GLN A 85 6.76 -42.98 3.45
CA GLN A 85 6.65 -43.15 4.90
C GLN A 85 8.00 -42.88 5.59
N GLY A 86 8.00 -42.01 6.60
CA GLY A 86 9.18 -41.71 7.40
C GLY A 86 10.29 -41.00 6.63
N PHE A 87 9.95 -40.29 5.55
CA PHE A 87 10.94 -39.54 4.77
C PHE A 87 11.76 -38.59 5.65
N GLN A 88 13.07 -38.73 5.57
CA GLN A 88 14.04 -37.84 6.21
C GLN A 88 14.67 -36.97 5.14
N PRO A 89 14.37 -35.66 5.14
CA PRO A 89 14.89 -34.75 4.11
C PRO A 89 16.41 -34.57 4.25
N PRO A 90 17.17 -34.58 3.13
CA PRO A 90 18.57 -34.14 3.14
C PRO A 90 18.66 -32.69 3.65
N LYS A 91 19.65 -32.43 4.54
CA LYS A 91 19.76 -31.10 5.20
C LYS A 91 20.04 -29.98 4.21
N GLU A 92 20.75 -30.26 3.12
CA GLU A 92 21.11 -29.27 2.10
C GLU A 92 19.95 -28.89 1.17
N GLU A 93 18.90 -29.70 1.12
CA GLU A 93 17.83 -29.53 0.12
C GLU A 93 16.71 -28.57 0.53
N GLY A 94 16.69 -28.08 1.77
CA GLY A 94 15.77 -27.03 2.21
C GLY A 94 14.29 -27.41 2.20
N TYR A 95 13.95 -28.69 2.47
CA TYR A 95 12.56 -29.10 2.62
C TYR A 95 11.88 -28.36 3.78
N ILE A 96 10.64 -27.95 3.55
CA ILE A 96 9.77 -27.39 4.58
C ILE A 96 8.57 -28.31 4.82
N ARG A 97 8.27 -28.61 6.08
CA ARG A 97 7.11 -29.42 6.44
C ARG A 97 5.88 -28.53 6.63
N LEU A 98 4.81 -28.83 5.93
CA LEU A 98 3.52 -28.13 6.04
C LEU A 98 2.59 -28.98 6.92
N THR A 99 2.16 -28.41 8.05
CA THR A 99 1.30 -29.07 9.05
C THR A 99 -0.04 -28.35 9.18
N THR A 100 -1.04 -29.05 9.71
CA THR A 100 -2.37 -28.47 9.94
C THR A 100 -2.44 -27.63 11.22
N HIS A 101 -1.59 -27.90 12.22
CA HIS A 101 -1.66 -27.29 13.56
C HIS A 101 -0.33 -26.64 13.98
N ASN A 102 -0.41 -25.52 14.70
CA ASN A 102 0.76 -24.79 15.18
C ASN A 102 1.65 -25.63 16.13
N ASN A 103 1.05 -26.41 17.03
CA ASN A 103 1.79 -27.27 17.98
C ASN A 103 2.64 -28.32 17.26
N GLN A 104 2.16 -28.88 16.16
CA GLN A 104 2.93 -29.83 15.35
C GLN A 104 4.14 -29.16 14.71
N ALA A 105 3.95 -27.97 14.10
CA ALA A 105 5.06 -27.21 13.54
C ALA A 105 6.09 -26.84 14.61
N GLN A 106 5.63 -26.38 15.76
CA GLN A 106 6.52 -26.03 16.87
C GLN A 106 7.34 -27.21 17.36
N GLN A 107 6.71 -28.37 17.58
CA GLN A 107 7.39 -29.60 18.02
C GLN A 107 8.48 -30.04 17.03
N VAL A 108 8.24 -29.91 15.71
CA VAL A 108 9.25 -30.22 14.70
C VAL A 108 10.40 -29.22 14.79
N ASN A 109 10.11 -27.92 14.85
CA ASN A 109 11.12 -26.87 14.91
C ASN A 109 11.98 -27.00 16.19
N ASP A 110 11.37 -27.23 17.34
CA ASP A 110 12.08 -27.39 18.61
C ASP A 110 13.00 -28.62 18.60
N ARG A 111 12.52 -29.75 18.05
CA ARG A 111 13.31 -30.97 17.94
C ARG A 111 14.52 -30.78 17.01
N GLU A 112 14.31 -30.17 15.84
CA GLU A 112 15.39 -29.92 14.90
C GLU A 112 16.41 -28.92 15.46
N LEU A 113 15.95 -27.84 16.11
CA LEU A 113 16.81 -26.87 16.78
C LEU A 113 17.60 -27.52 17.93
N ALA A 114 16.97 -28.41 18.73
CA ALA A 114 17.66 -29.14 19.81
C ALA A 114 18.74 -30.07 19.27
N SER A 115 18.54 -30.65 18.07
CA SER A 115 19.50 -31.56 17.43
C SER A 115 20.78 -30.87 16.91
N LEU A 116 20.74 -29.56 16.72
CA LEU A 116 21.89 -28.78 16.28
C LEU A 116 22.91 -28.63 17.43
N PRO A 117 24.24 -28.69 17.11
CA PRO A 117 25.28 -28.43 18.07
C PRO A 117 25.29 -26.96 18.54
N GLY A 118 26.04 -26.68 19.61
CA GLY A 118 26.22 -25.33 20.12
C GLY A 118 25.12 -24.83 21.04
N LYS A 119 25.34 -23.65 21.59
CA LYS A 119 24.40 -22.97 22.49
C LYS A 119 23.31 -22.22 21.70
N PRO A 120 22.08 -22.15 22.21
CA PRO A 120 21.08 -21.26 21.61
C PRO A 120 21.37 -19.80 21.94
N TYR A 121 21.01 -18.91 20.98
CA TYR A 121 21.01 -17.49 21.15
C TYR A 121 19.56 -16.98 21.16
N HIS A 122 19.29 -15.97 21.98
CA HIS A 122 17.94 -15.44 22.19
C HIS A 122 17.91 -13.95 21.86
N PHE A 123 17.09 -13.58 20.91
CA PHE A 123 16.89 -12.17 20.52
C PHE A 123 15.48 -11.75 20.88
N ARG A 124 15.37 -10.77 21.78
CA ARG A 124 14.07 -10.26 22.21
C ARG A 124 13.65 -9.10 21.30
N ALA A 125 12.37 -9.11 20.89
CA ALA A 125 11.79 -8.00 20.15
C ALA A 125 11.71 -6.73 21.00
N GLU A 126 11.90 -5.59 20.36
CA GLU A 126 11.63 -4.28 20.93
C GLU A 126 10.21 -3.87 20.55
N VAL A 127 9.31 -3.76 21.55
CA VAL A 127 7.93 -3.37 21.33
C VAL A 127 7.70 -1.99 21.95
N THR A 128 7.17 -1.05 21.16
CA THR A 128 6.85 0.30 21.63
C THR A 128 5.39 0.64 21.35
N GLY A 129 4.78 1.47 22.20
CA GLY A 129 3.38 1.86 22.05
C GLY A 129 2.41 0.68 22.20
N THR A 130 1.31 0.72 21.46
CA THR A 130 0.28 -0.33 21.47
C THR A 130 0.48 -1.28 20.29
N PHE A 131 0.98 -2.50 20.59
CA PHE A 131 1.10 -3.57 19.60
C PHE A 131 0.60 -4.88 20.23
N PRO A 132 -0.60 -5.39 19.88
CA PRO A 132 -1.18 -6.56 20.51
C PRO A 132 -0.36 -7.83 20.23
N GLU A 133 -0.08 -8.65 21.25
CA GLU A 133 0.75 -9.87 21.12
C GLU A 133 0.25 -10.85 20.05
N TYR A 134 -1.08 -10.99 19.91
CA TYR A 134 -1.67 -11.89 18.91
C TYR A 134 -1.46 -11.44 17.46
N THR A 135 -0.97 -10.21 17.25
CA THR A 135 -0.65 -9.65 15.93
C THR A 135 0.86 -9.61 15.65
N TYR A 136 1.69 -10.14 16.53
CA TYR A 136 3.14 -10.13 16.34
C TYR A 136 3.53 -10.82 15.02
N PRO A 137 4.28 -10.13 14.16
CA PRO A 137 4.69 -10.67 12.85
C PRO A 137 5.78 -11.72 12.96
N ALA A 138 6.57 -11.70 14.04
CA ALA A 138 7.63 -12.62 14.37
C ALA A 138 7.54 -13.04 15.85
N ASP A 139 8.34 -14.01 16.26
CA ASP A 139 8.41 -14.45 17.64
C ASP A 139 8.97 -13.34 18.55
N GLU A 140 8.35 -13.06 19.70
CA GLU A 140 8.84 -12.08 20.67
C GLU A 140 10.26 -12.42 21.13
N ILE A 141 10.53 -13.70 21.34
CA ILE A 141 11.85 -14.22 21.67
C ILE A 141 12.25 -15.18 20.56
N LEU A 142 13.05 -14.70 19.63
CA LEU A 142 13.63 -15.50 18.57
C LEU A 142 14.78 -16.33 19.15
N THR A 143 14.66 -17.67 19.11
CA THR A 143 15.69 -18.61 19.57
C THR A 143 16.30 -19.32 18.36
N ILE A 144 17.59 -19.16 18.15
CA ILE A 144 18.31 -19.75 17.00
C ILE A 144 19.66 -20.32 17.41
N LYS A 145 20.21 -21.17 16.55
CA LYS A 145 21.57 -21.70 16.60
C LYS A 145 22.22 -21.63 15.20
N GLU A 146 23.54 -21.74 15.14
CA GLU A 146 24.22 -21.96 13.86
C GLU A 146 23.71 -23.24 13.19
N GLY A 147 23.55 -23.21 11.87
CA GLY A 147 22.94 -24.27 11.08
C GLY A 147 21.40 -24.32 11.14
N ALA A 148 20.74 -23.38 11.82
CA ALA A 148 19.29 -23.36 11.88
C ALA A 148 18.67 -22.99 10.52
N GLN A 149 17.70 -23.79 10.07
CA GLN A 149 16.90 -23.47 8.91
C GLN A 149 15.87 -22.40 9.27
N ILE A 150 15.89 -21.32 8.52
CA ILE A 150 15.02 -20.15 8.74
C ILE A 150 14.22 -19.82 7.49
N MET A 151 13.16 -19.04 7.70
CA MET A 151 12.39 -18.40 6.64
C MET A 151 12.30 -16.91 6.90
N PHE A 152 12.50 -16.11 5.86
CA PHE A 152 12.34 -14.66 5.93
C PHE A 152 10.87 -14.27 5.95
N LEU A 153 10.53 -13.25 6.76
CA LEU A 153 9.15 -12.79 7.01
C LEU A 153 8.81 -11.47 6.31
N LYS A 154 9.79 -10.89 5.63
CA LYS A 154 9.69 -9.60 4.98
C LYS A 154 10.52 -9.59 3.69
N ASN A 155 10.22 -8.66 2.79
CA ASN A 155 11.09 -8.41 1.65
C ASN A 155 12.20 -7.44 2.05
N ASP A 156 13.43 -7.68 1.61
CA ASP A 156 14.53 -6.73 1.76
C ASP A 156 14.21 -5.45 0.98
N VAL A 157 14.11 -4.33 1.70
CA VAL A 157 13.85 -2.99 1.13
C VAL A 157 15.13 -2.31 0.66
N SER A 158 16.31 -2.89 0.91
CA SER A 158 17.59 -2.37 0.44
C SER A 158 17.70 -2.44 -1.10
N LEU A 159 18.65 -1.73 -1.66
CA LEU A 159 18.92 -1.78 -3.11
C LEU A 159 19.37 -3.16 -3.58
N GLU A 160 19.98 -3.95 -2.69
CA GLU A 160 20.54 -5.27 -2.99
C GLU A 160 19.49 -6.37 -3.09
N LYS A 161 18.32 -6.20 -2.40
CA LYS A 161 17.18 -7.15 -2.40
C LYS A 161 17.62 -8.59 -2.15
N ARG A 162 18.43 -8.81 -1.11
CA ARG A 162 19.09 -10.09 -0.78
C ARG A 162 18.12 -11.18 -0.36
N TYR A 163 16.92 -10.81 0.15
CA TYR A 163 15.92 -11.78 0.59
C TYR A 163 14.48 -11.28 0.32
N TYR A 164 13.56 -12.22 0.28
CA TYR A 164 12.13 -11.96 0.13
C TYR A 164 11.30 -12.80 1.10
N ASN A 165 10.08 -12.38 1.35
CA ASN A 165 9.16 -13.09 2.24
C ASN A 165 8.90 -14.51 1.75
N GLY A 166 9.16 -15.50 2.61
CA GLY A 166 9.04 -16.93 2.31
C GLY A 166 10.32 -17.59 1.78
N MET A 167 11.38 -16.84 1.51
CA MET A 167 12.69 -17.41 1.16
C MET A 167 13.23 -18.26 2.31
N ILE A 168 13.72 -19.45 2.00
CA ILE A 168 14.35 -20.34 2.98
C ILE A 168 15.84 -20.05 3.03
N GLY A 169 16.36 -19.89 4.23
CA GLY A 169 17.76 -19.64 4.51
C GLY A 169 18.33 -20.53 5.60
N GLU A 170 19.58 -20.29 5.89
CA GLU A 170 20.33 -20.96 6.95
C GLU A 170 21.13 -19.94 7.75
N VAL A 171 21.16 -20.09 9.07
CA VAL A 171 22.03 -19.30 9.94
C VAL A 171 23.45 -19.82 9.83
N VAL A 172 24.35 -18.99 9.28
CA VAL A 172 25.76 -19.36 9.07
C VAL A 172 26.58 -19.14 10.34
N ALA A 173 26.38 -17.97 10.97
CA ALA A 173 27.04 -17.61 12.22
C ALA A 173 26.12 -16.73 13.06
N VAL A 174 26.20 -16.86 14.37
CA VAL A 174 25.40 -16.06 15.31
C VAL A 174 26.20 -15.77 16.58
N ASN A 175 26.11 -14.54 17.05
CA ASN A 175 26.59 -14.11 18.36
C ASN A 175 25.51 -13.31 19.09
N ASP A 176 25.80 -12.72 20.25
CA ASP A 176 24.81 -12.01 21.05
C ASP A 176 24.24 -10.71 20.39
N SER A 177 24.85 -10.24 19.29
CA SER A 177 24.48 -8.98 18.61
C SER A 177 24.29 -9.08 17.10
N GLU A 178 24.75 -10.15 16.47
CA GLU A 178 24.78 -10.27 15.00
C GLU A 178 24.34 -11.65 14.55
N ILE A 179 23.64 -11.69 13.44
CA ILE A 179 23.19 -12.90 12.76
C ILE A 179 23.63 -12.83 11.31
N TYR A 180 24.45 -13.81 10.88
CA TYR A 180 24.81 -13.98 9.48
C TYR A 180 23.99 -15.12 8.90
N VAL A 181 23.38 -14.87 7.75
CA VAL A 181 22.47 -15.79 7.08
C VAL A 181 22.82 -15.92 5.61
N LYS A 182 22.45 -17.03 5.02
CA LYS A 182 22.53 -17.24 3.57
C LYS A 182 21.24 -17.84 3.03
N GLU A 183 20.96 -17.66 1.75
CA GLU A 183 19.92 -18.42 1.06
C GLU A 183 20.30 -19.90 1.03
N LYS A 184 19.32 -20.78 1.19
CA LYS A 184 19.57 -22.22 1.15
C LYS A 184 20.08 -22.64 -0.25
N GLY A 185 21.27 -23.21 -0.30
CA GLY A 185 21.95 -23.56 -1.56
C GLY A 185 22.86 -22.47 -2.12
N SER A 186 22.96 -21.31 -1.50
CA SER A 186 23.94 -20.25 -1.84
C SER A 186 25.21 -20.41 -1.00
N GLU A 187 26.33 -19.95 -1.54
CA GLU A 187 27.60 -19.81 -0.79
C GLU A 187 27.77 -18.39 -0.20
N GLU A 188 26.99 -17.42 -0.68
CA GLU A 188 27.06 -16.04 -0.21
C GLU A 188 26.24 -15.85 1.06
N ASP A 189 26.89 -15.36 2.11
CA ASP A 189 26.25 -14.97 3.37
C ASP A 189 26.19 -13.46 3.51
N PHE A 190 25.28 -12.98 4.35
CA PHE A 190 25.13 -11.56 4.65
C PHE A 190 24.68 -11.34 6.09
N LEU A 191 25.06 -10.17 6.63
CA LEU A 191 24.59 -9.72 7.94
C LEU A 191 23.10 -9.37 7.86
N LEU A 192 22.29 -10.02 8.70
CA LEU A 192 20.87 -9.74 8.83
C LEU A 192 20.66 -8.62 9.85
N LEU A 193 19.87 -7.63 9.49
CA LEU A 193 19.50 -6.52 10.37
C LEU A 193 18.07 -6.69 10.91
N PRO A 194 17.77 -6.21 12.15
CA PRO A 194 16.42 -6.14 12.63
C PRO A 194 15.55 -5.21 11.79
N GLU A 195 14.29 -5.61 11.57
CA GLU A 195 13.29 -4.85 10.82
C GLU A 195 12.18 -4.37 11.75
N GLU A 196 11.52 -3.28 11.38
CA GLU A 196 10.41 -2.71 12.14
C GLU A 196 9.08 -2.93 11.42
N TRP A 197 8.04 -3.28 12.18
CA TRP A 197 6.65 -3.34 11.75
C TRP A 197 5.83 -2.33 12.55
N GLY A 198 4.98 -1.56 11.86
CA GLY A 198 4.05 -0.63 12.49
C GLY A 198 2.67 -1.26 12.72
N ASN A 199 2.09 -0.97 13.89
CA ASN A 199 0.66 -1.16 14.12
C ASN A 199 -0.05 0.14 13.75
N TYR A 200 -0.79 0.12 12.64
CA TYR A 200 -1.45 1.30 12.08
C TYR A 200 -2.92 1.34 12.47
N LYS A 201 -3.37 2.50 12.89
CA LYS A 201 -4.79 2.80 13.06
C LYS A 201 -5.22 3.82 12.01
N TYR A 202 -6.32 3.52 11.36
CA TYR A 202 -6.95 4.45 10.44
C TYR A 202 -7.89 5.37 11.20
N VAL A 203 -7.62 6.67 11.18
CA VAL A 203 -8.43 7.70 11.83
C VAL A 203 -9.04 8.59 10.78
N LEU A 204 -10.36 8.78 10.86
CA LEU A 204 -11.05 9.73 10.00
C LEU A 204 -10.78 11.14 10.52
N ASN A 205 -10.15 11.97 9.70
CA ASN A 205 -10.08 13.40 9.97
C ASN A 205 -11.46 13.99 9.73
N GLU A 206 -12.11 14.45 10.79
CA GLU A 206 -13.49 14.95 10.71
C GLU A 206 -13.64 16.23 9.87
N GLU A 207 -12.56 17.01 9.75
CA GLU A 207 -12.58 18.25 8.96
C GLU A 207 -12.37 17.98 7.46
N THR A 208 -11.38 17.16 7.11
CA THR A 208 -11.06 16.86 5.71
C THR A 208 -11.84 15.69 5.15
N LYS A 209 -12.45 14.87 6.03
CA LYS A 209 -13.09 13.57 5.69
C LYS A 209 -12.11 12.58 5.03
N GLU A 210 -10.84 12.77 5.24
CA GLU A 210 -9.78 11.86 4.79
C GLU A 210 -9.43 10.87 5.89
N ILE A 211 -9.09 9.65 5.47
CA ILE A 211 -8.58 8.62 6.37
C ILE A 211 -7.06 8.79 6.44
N THR A 212 -6.54 9.04 7.65
CA THR A 212 -5.11 9.13 7.90
C THR A 212 -4.63 7.92 8.69
N GLU A 213 -3.43 7.45 8.39
CA GLU A 213 -2.77 6.39 9.15
C GLU A 213 -2.02 7.00 10.34
N VAL A 214 -2.24 6.42 11.52
CA VAL A 214 -1.51 6.77 12.75
C VAL A 214 -0.84 5.52 13.28
N ILE A 215 0.45 5.58 13.54
CA ILE A 215 1.19 4.49 14.16
C ILE A 215 0.84 4.47 15.66
N GLU A 216 0.17 3.42 16.13
CA GLU A 216 -0.14 3.22 17.56
C GLU A 216 1.00 2.53 18.31
N GLY A 217 1.80 1.73 17.62
CA GLY A 217 2.95 1.04 18.18
C GLY A 217 3.85 0.44 17.12
N THR A 218 5.06 0.05 17.51
CA THR A 218 6.02 -0.62 16.63
C THR A 218 6.54 -1.89 17.26
N PHE A 219 6.87 -2.86 16.41
CA PHE A 219 7.48 -4.13 16.77
C PHE A 219 8.77 -4.27 15.95
N ARG A 220 9.92 -4.36 16.61
CA ARG A 220 11.23 -4.47 15.96
C ARG A 220 11.89 -5.80 16.33
N GLN A 221 12.21 -6.61 15.33
CA GLN A 221 12.83 -7.93 15.48
C GLN A 221 13.58 -8.31 14.19
N TYR A 222 14.43 -9.32 14.26
CA TYR A 222 14.97 -9.94 13.06
C TYR A 222 13.85 -10.55 12.22
N PRO A 223 13.79 -10.29 10.90
CA PRO A 223 12.67 -10.70 10.05
C PRO A 223 12.75 -12.17 9.63
N ILE A 224 12.96 -13.07 10.59
CA ILE A 224 13.10 -14.52 10.38
C ILE A 224 12.33 -15.33 11.43
N ARG A 225 12.06 -16.58 11.08
CA ARG A 225 11.58 -17.61 12.02
C ARG A 225 12.19 -18.96 11.65
N LEU A 226 12.16 -19.91 12.59
CA LEU A 226 12.51 -21.30 12.30
C LEU A 226 11.56 -21.87 11.25
N ALA A 227 12.08 -22.63 10.30
CA ALA A 227 11.36 -23.08 9.12
C ALA A 227 11.63 -24.51 8.70
N TRP A 228 11.87 -25.45 9.61
CA TRP A 228 11.74 -26.86 9.29
C TRP A 228 10.28 -27.27 9.14
N ALA A 229 9.39 -26.64 9.91
CA ALA A 229 7.95 -26.79 9.76
C ALA A 229 7.20 -25.46 9.95
N ILE A 230 6.14 -25.28 9.17
CA ILE A 230 5.16 -24.19 9.34
C ILE A 230 3.75 -24.74 9.15
N THR A 231 2.73 -24.00 9.58
CA THR A 231 1.35 -24.41 9.29
C THR A 231 0.96 -24.06 7.86
N ILE A 232 0.00 -24.81 7.31
CA ILE A 232 -0.59 -24.54 5.99
C ILE A 232 -1.14 -23.10 5.92
N HIS A 233 -1.76 -22.60 6.99
CA HIS A 233 -2.21 -21.19 7.07
C HIS A 233 -1.07 -20.18 6.88
N LYS A 234 0.04 -20.38 7.60
CA LYS A 234 1.21 -19.48 7.50
C LYS A 234 1.96 -19.63 6.17
N SER A 235 1.74 -20.73 5.43
CA SER A 235 2.29 -20.93 4.09
C SER A 235 1.48 -20.26 2.99
N GLN A 236 0.30 -19.71 3.29
CA GLN A 236 -0.53 -19.04 2.30
C GLN A 236 0.21 -17.84 1.68
N GLY A 237 0.17 -17.72 0.36
CA GLY A 237 0.94 -16.72 -0.38
C GLY A 237 2.39 -17.10 -0.70
N LEU A 238 2.98 -18.05 0.03
CA LEU A 238 4.37 -18.49 -0.16
C LEU A 238 4.48 -19.57 -1.26
N THR A 239 5.70 -19.82 -1.71
CA THR A 239 6.02 -20.84 -2.71
C THR A 239 7.33 -21.51 -2.33
N PHE A 240 7.38 -22.85 -2.40
CA PHE A 240 8.54 -23.63 -2.03
C PHE A 240 8.98 -24.52 -3.19
N GLU A 241 10.28 -24.70 -3.34
CA GLU A 241 10.85 -25.66 -4.28
C GLU A 241 10.54 -27.09 -3.83
N ARG A 242 10.60 -27.33 -2.51
CA ARG A 242 10.43 -28.64 -1.89
C ARG A 242 9.58 -28.57 -0.64
N ALA A 243 8.57 -29.42 -0.53
CA ALA A 243 7.67 -29.45 0.60
C ALA A 243 7.29 -30.88 1.00
N ILE A 244 7.23 -31.11 2.32
CA ILE A 244 6.66 -32.32 2.92
C ILE A 244 5.27 -31.96 3.44
N ILE A 245 4.25 -32.66 2.98
CA ILE A 245 2.86 -32.32 3.34
C ILE A 245 2.26 -33.43 4.20
N ASP A 246 1.82 -33.06 5.41
CA ASP A 246 0.97 -33.90 6.25
C ASP A 246 -0.47 -33.39 6.20
N ALA A 247 -1.29 -34.02 5.38
CA ALA A 247 -2.69 -33.69 5.20
C ALA A 247 -3.66 -34.59 5.98
N ARG A 248 -3.17 -35.47 6.88
CA ARG A 248 -3.99 -36.44 7.63
C ARG A 248 -5.13 -35.79 8.41
N ASN A 249 -4.88 -34.62 8.95
CA ASN A 249 -5.78 -33.92 9.85
C ASN A 249 -6.31 -32.62 9.22
N SER A 250 -6.51 -32.61 7.90
CA SER A 250 -7.18 -31.48 7.25
C SER A 250 -8.63 -31.36 7.76
N PHE A 251 -9.01 -30.18 8.22
CA PHE A 251 -10.31 -29.92 8.87
C PHE A 251 -11.08 -28.77 8.24
N ALA A 252 -10.49 -28.03 7.31
CA ALA A 252 -11.08 -26.85 6.70
C ALA A 252 -11.08 -26.90 5.18
N HIS A 253 -12.06 -26.23 4.57
CA HIS A 253 -12.14 -26.01 3.13
C HIS A 253 -10.82 -25.42 2.59
N GLY A 254 -10.40 -25.92 1.44
CA GLY A 254 -9.21 -25.44 0.71
C GLY A 254 -7.86 -25.81 1.33
N GLN A 255 -7.81 -26.39 2.53
CA GLN A 255 -6.57 -26.62 3.25
C GLN A 255 -5.60 -27.55 2.50
N THR A 256 -6.11 -28.64 1.95
CA THR A 256 -5.34 -29.58 1.14
C THR A 256 -4.85 -28.95 -0.16
N TYR A 257 -5.73 -28.22 -0.86
CA TYR A 257 -5.37 -27.49 -2.07
C TYR A 257 -4.25 -26.46 -1.80
N VAL A 258 -4.41 -25.67 -0.73
CA VAL A 258 -3.39 -24.68 -0.34
C VAL A 258 -2.04 -25.38 -0.09
N ALA A 259 -2.01 -26.47 0.67
CA ALA A 259 -0.77 -27.17 0.95
C ALA A 259 -0.08 -27.67 -0.33
N LEU A 260 -0.81 -28.40 -1.18
CA LEU A 260 -0.28 -28.94 -2.44
C LEU A 260 0.21 -27.83 -3.38
N SER A 261 -0.56 -26.75 -3.49
CA SER A 261 -0.25 -25.61 -4.37
C SER A 261 0.94 -24.77 -3.91
N ARG A 262 1.50 -25.01 -2.72
CA ARG A 262 2.72 -24.32 -2.26
C ARG A 262 3.96 -24.82 -3.00
N CYS A 263 3.97 -26.06 -3.48
CA CYS A 263 5.12 -26.62 -4.20
C CYS A 263 5.11 -26.18 -5.67
N LYS A 264 6.29 -25.88 -6.22
CA LYS A 264 6.44 -25.49 -7.63
C LYS A 264 6.22 -26.65 -8.59
N THR A 265 6.71 -27.83 -8.24
CA THR A 265 6.69 -29.03 -9.10
C THR A 265 6.20 -30.25 -8.33
N LEU A 266 5.72 -31.24 -9.04
CA LEU A 266 5.32 -32.52 -8.45
C LEU A 266 6.52 -33.27 -7.85
N GLU A 267 7.70 -33.15 -8.43
CA GLU A 267 8.94 -33.79 -7.96
C GLU A 267 9.38 -33.26 -6.59
N GLY A 268 9.18 -31.95 -6.34
CA GLY A 268 9.52 -31.34 -5.05
C GLY A 268 8.54 -31.68 -3.93
N LEU A 269 7.40 -32.31 -4.26
CA LEU A 269 6.37 -32.70 -3.31
C LEU A 269 6.67 -34.07 -2.69
N VAL A 270 6.59 -34.16 -1.36
CA VAL A 270 6.55 -35.42 -0.61
C VAL A 270 5.30 -35.43 0.27
N LEU A 271 4.53 -36.50 0.22
CA LEU A 271 3.42 -36.73 1.13
C LEU A 271 3.89 -37.60 2.31
N GLU A 272 3.66 -37.15 3.52
CA GLU A 272 3.98 -37.90 4.75
C GLU A 272 2.92 -38.98 5.04
N SER A 273 1.74 -38.83 4.47
CA SER A 273 0.64 -39.78 4.54
C SER A 273 -0.10 -39.84 3.23
N PRO A 274 -0.73 -40.97 2.88
CA PRO A 274 -1.57 -41.04 1.70
C PRO A 274 -2.71 -40.03 1.76
N LEU A 275 -2.90 -39.31 0.65
CA LEU A 275 -4.02 -38.40 0.48
C LEU A 275 -5.30 -39.21 0.25
N ARG A 276 -6.32 -38.94 1.03
CA ARG A 276 -7.65 -39.57 0.91
C ARG A 276 -8.68 -38.54 0.46
N LYS A 277 -9.78 -39.01 -0.10
CA LYS A 277 -10.86 -38.15 -0.60
C LYS A 277 -11.46 -37.27 0.50
N GLU A 278 -11.53 -37.79 1.72
CA GLU A 278 -12.05 -37.08 2.90
C GLU A 278 -11.18 -35.88 3.33
N ALA A 279 -9.91 -35.85 2.90
CA ALA A 279 -9.02 -34.74 3.14
C ALA A 279 -9.26 -33.55 2.16
N ILE A 280 -10.03 -33.77 1.10
CA ILE A 280 -10.42 -32.72 0.14
C ILE A 280 -11.79 -32.19 0.56
N ILE A 281 -11.77 -31.17 1.39
CA ILE A 281 -12.98 -30.56 1.94
C ILE A 281 -13.37 -29.39 1.06
N SER A 282 -14.60 -29.42 0.51
CA SER A 282 -15.22 -28.33 -0.24
C SER A 282 -16.28 -27.62 0.59
N ASP A 283 -16.57 -26.37 0.23
CA ASP A 283 -17.66 -25.58 0.78
C ASP A 283 -18.73 -25.33 -0.29
N SER A 284 -19.92 -25.86 -0.07
CA SER A 284 -21.02 -25.73 -1.02
C SER A 284 -21.45 -24.29 -1.28
N VAL A 285 -21.24 -23.39 -0.31
CA VAL A 285 -21.56 -21.96 -0.44
C VAL A 285 -20.59 -21.30 -1.42
N VAL A 286 -19.31 -21.63 -1.30
CA VAL A 286 -18.26 -21.18 -2.24
C VAL A 286 -18.50 -21.76 -3.63
N ASP A 287 -18.78 -23.05 -3.72
CA ASP A 287 -19.05 -23.72 -5.01
C ASP A 287 -20.24 -23.10 -5.74
N ASN A 288 -21.33 -22.76 -5.02
CA ASN A 288 -22.49 -22.11 -5.60
C ASN A 288 -22.17 -20.69 -6.09
N PHE A 289 -21.44 -19.91 -5.29
CA PHE A 289 -21.00 -18.57 -5.70
C PHE A 289 -20.09 -18.62 -6.93
N THR A 290 -19.13 -19.54 -6.98
CA THR A 290 -18.24 -19.72 -8.13
C THR A 290 -19.02 -20.06 -9.41
N LYS A 291 -20.04 -20.95 -9.32
CA LYS A 291 -20.93 -21.27 -10.45
C LYS A 291 -21.75 -20.07 -10.91
N GLU A 292 -22.17 -19.22 -9.96
CA GLU A 292 -22.89 -17.99 -10.30
C GLU A 292 -21.96 -16.98 -11.02
N VAL A 293 -20.73 -16.81 -10.54
CA VAL A 293 -19.71 -15.98 -11.20
C VAL A 293 -19.45 -16.48 -12.62
N GLU A 294 -19.31 -17.79 -12.82
CA GLU A 294 -19.08 -18.39 -14.14
C GLU A 294 -20.25 -18.13 -15.11
N ARG A 295 -21.49 -18.24 -14.63
CA ARG A 295 -22.68 -17.91 -15.42
C ARG A 295 -22.78 -16.43 -15.79
N ASN A 296 -22.30 -15.57 -14.91
CA ASN A 296 -22.36 -14.11 -15.03
C ASN A 296 -21.03 -13.51 -15.52
N LYS A 297 -20.18 -14.28 -16.19
CA LYS A 297 -18.94 -13.75 -16.77
C LYS A 297 -19.25 -12.55 -17.68
N PRO A 298 -18.51 -11.42 -17.51
CA PRO A 298 -18.76 -10.22 -18.29
C PRO A 298 -18.52 -10.46 -19.78
N GLY A 299 -19.53 -10.15 -20.59
CA GLY A 299 -19.41 -10.20 -22.03
C GLY A 299 -18.61 -9.00 -22.58
N ASN A 300 -18.13 -9.10 -23.84
CA ASN A 300 -17.34 -8.04 -24.49
C ASN A 300 -18.04 -6.68 -24.48
N LYS A 301 -19.36 -6.65 -24.66
CA LYS A 301 -20.14 -5.40 -24.62
C LYS A 301 -20.07 -4.74 -23.25
N GLN A 302 -20.28 -5.52 -22.19
CA GLN A 302 -20.23 -5.03 -20.80
C GLN A 302 -18.82 -4.52 -20.45
N LEU A 303 -17.77 -5.21 -20.89
CA LEU A 303 -16.37 -4.76 -20.72
C LEU A 303 -16.12 -3.45 -21.47
N SER A 304 -16.62 -3.32 -22.71
CA SER A 304 -16.52 -2.08 -23.47
C SER A 304 -17.24 -0.92 -22.82
N ASP A 305 -18.47 -1.16 -22.31
CA ASP A 305 -19.23 -0.12 -21.60
C ASP A 305 -18.53 0.33 -20.31
N MET A 306 -17.89 -0.59 -19.60
CA MET A 306 -17.11 -0.27 -18.40
C MET A 306 -15.80 0.46 -18.73
N GLN A 307 -15.12 0.09 -19.81
CA GLN A 307 -13.94 0.83 -20.29
C GLN A 307 -14.31 2.27 -20.65
N LYS A 308 -15.46 2.46 -21.29
CA LYS A 308 -16.00 3.78 -21.63
C LYS A 308 -16.34 4.59 -20.39
N ALA A 309 -17.00 3.97 -19.41
CA ALA A 309 -17.29 4.63 -18.13
C ALA A 309 -16.01 5.00 -17.38
N TYR A 310 -15.02 4.12 -17.36
CA TYR A 310 -13.73 4.39 -16.72
C TYR A 310 -12.96 5.52 -17.41
N PHE A 311 -12.95 5.55 -18.73
CA PHE A 311 -12.36 6.66 -19.51
C PHE A 311 -13.02 7.99 -19.13
N PHE A 312 -14.36 8.00 -19.08
CA PHE A 312 -15.12 9.17 -18.66
C PHE A 312 -14.79 9.61 -17.23
N ASP A 313 -14.67 8.68 -16.27
CA ASP A 313 -14.33 8.97 -14.88
C ASP A 313 -12.94 9.59 -14.75
N LEU A 314 -11.94 9.07 -15.46
CA LEU A 314 -10.59 9.62 -15.47
C LEU A 314 -10.55 11.03 -16.08
N LEU A 315 -11.30 11.24 -17.15
CA LEU A 315 -11.40 12.57 -17.77
C LEU A 315 -12.15 13.56 -16.87
N SER A 316 -13.20 13.09 -16.20
CA SER A 316 -13.94 13.87 -15.21
C SER A 316 -13.07 14.25 -14.01
N ASP A 317 -12.23 13.33 -13.54
CA ASP A 317 -11.26 13.63 -12.47
C ASP A 317 -10.21 14.65 -12.90
N LEU A 318 -9.68 14.56 -14.13
CA LEU A 318 -8.72 15.54 -14.67
C LEU A 318 -9.27 16.97 -14.62
N PHE A 319 -10.52 17.16 -15.02
CA PHE A 319 -11.19 18.48 -15.08
C PHE A 319 -12.07 18.78 -13.86
N ASN A 320 -11.92 18.05 -12.76
CA ASN A 320 -12.55 18.37 -11.48
C ASN A 320 -11.62 19.25 -10.65
N PHE A 321 -12.07 20.46 -10.36
CA PHE A 321 -11.32 21.44 -9.57
C PHE A 321 -11.86 21.62 -8.14
N TYR A 322 -12.72 20.72 -7.67
CA TYR A 322 -13.33 20.82 -6.34
C TYR A 322 -12.29 20.89 -5.22
N SER A 323 -11.29 20.02 -5.22
CA SER A 323 -10.24 20.00 -4.19
C SER A 323 -9.46 21.32 -4.15
N LEU A 324 -9.14 21.88 -5.32
CA LEU A 324 -8.47 23.17 -5.45
C LEU A 324 -9.35 24.30 -4.91
N GLU A 325 -10.62 24.34 -5.28
CA GLU A 325 -11.58 25.35 -4.81
C GLU A 325 -11.73 25.29 -3.28
N GLN A 326 -11.84 24.09 -2.70
CA GLN A 326 -11.97 23.92 -1.26
C GLN A 326 -10.68 24.33 -0.52
N ALA A 327 -9.50 23.97 -1.02
CA ALA A 327 -8.23 24.39 -0.44
C ALA A 327 -8.08 25.91 -0.47
N TYR A 328 -8.45 26.53 -1.59
CA TYR A 328 -8.45 27.98 -1.72
C TYR A 328 -9.41 28.67 -0.72
N LYS A 329 -10.66 28.19 -0.63
CA LYS A 329 -11.66 28.73 0.30
C LYS A 329 -11.24 28.59 1.77
N ARG A 330 -10.60 27.48 2.14
CA ARG A 330 -10.09 27.28 3.51
C ARG A 330 -8.98 28.28 3.84
N LEU A 331 -8.06 28.52 2.90
CA LEU A 331 -7.01 29.52 3.09
C LEU A 331 -7.61 30.92 3.17
N LEU A 332 -8.52 31.30 2.25
CA LEU A 332 -9.19 32.58 2.23
C LEU A 332 -9.95 32.84 3.54
N ARG A 333 -10.67 31.86 4.06
CA ARG A 333 -11.37 31.97 5.34
C ARG A 333 -10.41 32.28 6.48
N MET A 334 -9.27 31.59 6.58
CA MET A 334 -8.27 31.85 7.59
C MET A 334 -7.67 33.25 7.48
N LEU A 335 -7.43 33.73 6.25
CA LEU A 335 -6.99 35.11 6.02
C LEU A 335 -8.03 36.13 6.48
N ASP A 336 -9.33 35.85 6.29
CA ASP A 336 -10.43 36.73 6.63
C ASP A 336 -10.77 36.73 8.13
N GLU A 337 -10.71 35.57 8.79
CA GLU A 337 -11.06 35.42 10.21
C GLU A 337 -9.89 35.77 11.14
N ASP A 338 -8.69 35.23 10.87
CA ASP A 338 -7.55 35.26 11.80
C ASP A 338 -6.49 36.32 11.43
N LEU A 339 -6.33 36.63 10.14
CA LEU A 339 -5.18 37.39 9.63
C LEU A 339 -5.54 38.72 8.97
N TYR A 340 -6.83 39.11 8.92
CA TYR A 340 -7.31 40.30 8.20
C TYR A 340 -6.68 41.62 8.68
N LYS A 341 -6.35 41.70 9.97
CA LYS A 341 -5.70 42.92 10.53
C LYS A 341 -4.20 42.97 10.19
N LEU A 342 -3.56 41.83 10.04
CA LEU A 342 -2.12 41.73 9.81
C LEU A 342 -1.80 41.84 8.31
N TYR A 343 -2.63 41.25 7.46
CA TYR A 343 -2.40 41.14 6.02
C TYR A 343 -3.61 41.59 5.16
N PRO A 344 -4.10 42.82 5.34
CA PRO A 344 -5.32 43.28 4.65
C PRO A 344 -5.17 43.35 3.12
N LYS A 345 -3.98 43.68 2.61
CA LYS A 345 -3.73 43.73 1.16
C LYS A 345 -3.77 42.33 0.54
N LEU A 346 -3.11 41.39 1.18
CA LEU A 346 -3.11 40.00 0.74
C LEU A 346 -4.51 39.40 0.74
N LEU A 347 -5.28 39.64 1.80
CA LEU A 347 -6.70 39.25 1.87
C LEU A 347 -7.49 39.82 0.69
N THR A 348 -7.28 41.10 0.34
CA THR A 348 -7.97 41.73 -0.80
C THR A 348 -7.60 41.05 -2.11
N GLU A 349 -6.34 40.72 -2.34
CA GLU A 349 -5.87 39.99 -3.55
C GLU A 349 -6.53 38.60 -3.64
N TYR A 350 -6.58 37.85 -2.55
CA TYR A 350 -7.29 36.55 -2.52
C TYR A 350 -8.81 36.73 -2.76
N LYS A 351 -9.46 37.72 -2.15
CA LYS A 351 -10.89 38.00 -2.40
C LYS A 351 -11.19 38.37 -3.85
N LEU A 352 -10.29 39.09 -4.52
CA LEU A 352 -10.44 39.47 -5.92
C LEU A 352 -10.26 38.25 -6.88
N LEU A 353 -9.51 37.25 -6.48
CA LEU A 353 -9.30 36.08 -7.30
C LEU A 353 -10.38 34.99 -7.10
N GLU A 354 -11.17 35.02 -6.02
CA GLU A 354 -12.22 34.03 -5.77
C GLU A 354 -13.26 33.94 -6.89
N PRO A 355 -13.84 35.08 -7.43
CA PRO A 355 -14.72 35.02 -8.58
C PRO A 355 -14.10 34.40 -9.83
N HIS A 356 -12.81 34.65 -10.07
CA HIS A 356 -12.09 34.03 -11.19
C HIS A 356 -12.10 32.50 -11.09
N ILE A 357 -11.81 31.94 -9.91
CA ILE A 357 -11.83 30.46 -9.68
C ILE A 357 -13.25 29.95 -9.96
N LYS A 358 -14.26 30.58 -9.42
CA LYS A 358 -15.65 30.16 -9.58
C LYS A 358 -16.10 30.23 -11.05
N GLU A 359 -15.95 31.38 -11.70
CA GLU A 359 -16.56 31.67 -13.00
C GLU A 359 -15.71 31.11 -14.16
N LYS A 360 -14.36 31.19 -14.08
CA LYS A 360 -13.46 30.81 -15.18
C LYS A 360 -12.97 29.35 -15.07
N ILE A 361 -12.94 28.80 -13.87
CA ILE A 361 -12.46 27.42 -13.69
C ILE A 361 -13.65 26.50 -13.42
N VAL A 362 -14.36 26.66 -12.30
CA VAL A 362 -15.37 25.69 -11.86
C VAL A 362 -16.58 25.65 -12.79
N GLU A 363 -17.19 26.81 -13.11
CA GLU A 363 -18.36 26.86 -13.98
C GLU A 363 -18.04 26.46 -15.44
N VAL A 364 -16.84 26.82 -15.92
CA VAL A 364 -16.39 26.37 -17.25
C VAL A 364 -16.15 24.88 -17.26
N ALA A 365 -15.56 24.29 -16.20
CA ALA A 365 -15.37 22.84 -16.10
C ALA A 365 -16.71 22.08 -16.14
N HIS A 366 -17.74 22.58 -15.45
CA HIS A 366 -19.08 21.99 -15.52
C HIS A 366 -19.67 22.01 -16.94
N ARG A 367 -19.54 23.13 -17.65
CA ARG A 367 -20.00 23.23 -19.04
C ARG A 367 -19.15 22.35 -19.99
N PHE A 368 -17.86 22.28 -19.75
CA PHE A 368 -16.93 21.45 -20.52
C PHE A 368 -17.23 19.95 -20.36
N ARG A 369 -17.63 19.53 -19.15
CA ARG A 369 -18.06 18.16 -18.89
C ARG A 369 -19.17 17.71 -19.84
N ASN A 370 -20.18 18.54 -20.06
CA ASN A 370 -21.28 18.22 -20.96
C ASN A 370 -20.80 18.03 -22.42
N GLN A 371 -19.80 18.79 -22.84
CA GLN A 371 -19.26 18.71 -24.21
C GLN A 371 -18.52 17.38 -24.44
N TYR A 372 -17.54 17.02 -23.58
CA TYR A 372 -16.83 15.77 -23.77
C TYR A 372 -17.70 14.55 -23.49
N THR A 373 -18.72 14.65 -22.60
CA THR A 373 -19.71 13.59 -22.41
C THR A 373 -20.46 13.28 -23.71
N ARG A 374 -20.88 14.32 -24.43
CA ARG A 374 -21.54 14.16 -25.73
C ARG A 374 -20.61 13.47 -26.73
N LEU A 375 -19.38 13.95 -26.91
CA LEU A 375 -18.41 13.38 -27.82
C LEU A 375 -18.10 11.92 -27.53
N ILE A 376 -17.89 11.56 -26.24
CA ILE A 376 -17.70 10.18 -25.81
C ILE A 376 -18.90 9.28 -26.18
N ASN A 377 -20.12 9.80 -26.08
CA ASN A 377 -21.33 9.01 -26.37
C ASN A 377 -21.62 8.87 -27.84
N GLU A 378 -21.26 9.85 -28.65
CA GLU A 378 -21.47 9.86 -30.10
C GLU A 378 -20.42 9.03 -30.87
N SER A 379 -19.23 8.78 -30.27
CA SER A 379 -18.14 8.03 -30.90
C SER A 379 -18.16 6.55 -30.51
N GLU A 380 -17.97 5.66 -31.50
CA GLU A 380 -17.76 4.23 -31.27
C GLU A 380 -16.33 3.95 -30.77
N ASP A 381 -15.33 4.65 -31.30
CA ASP A 381 -13.93 4.58 -30.87
C ASP A 381 -13.50 5.89 -30.20
N TYR A 382 -14.14 6.20 -29.06
CA TYR A 382 -13.92 7.41 -28.28
C TYR A 382 -12.45 7.63 -27.88
N ALA A 383 -11.69 6.55 -27.67
CA ALA A 383 -10.30 6.65 -27.21
C ALA A 383 -9.36 7.25 -28.28
N SER A 384 -9.62 6.94 -29.56
CA SER A 384 -8.84 7.41 -30.72
C SER A 384 -9.51 8.56 -31.46
N ASP A 385 -10.69 9.00 -31.03
CA ASP A 385 -11.48 10.04 -31.70
C ASP A 385 -10.73 11.37 -31.70
N GLN A 386 -10.46 11.89 -32.90
CA GLN A 386 -9.64 13.10 -33.08
C GLN A 386 -10.32 14.36 -32.56
N GLU A 387 -11.63 14.49 -32.73
CA GLU A 387 -12.40 15.65 -32.22
C GLU A 387 -12.38 15.68 -30.68
N LEU A 388 -12.59 14.52 -30.05
CA LEU A 388 -12.51 14.38 -28.60
C LEU A 388 -11.09 14.68 -28.09
N GLN A 389 -10.05 14.14 -28.70
CA GLN A 389 -8.66 14.36 -28.30
C GLN A 389 -8.25 15.84 -28.42
N GLU A 390 -8.63 16.50 -29.53
CA GLU A 390 -8.37 17.94 -29.69
C GLU A 390 -9.17 18.77 -28.69
N ARG A 391 -10.39 18.35 -28.36
CA ARG A 391 -11.21 19.01 -27.34
C ARG A 391 -10.60 18.88 -25.94
N ILE A 392 -10.10 17.69 -25.59
CA ILE A 392 -9.39 17.46 -24.33
C ILE A 392 -8.15 18.36 -24.24
N ARG A 393 -7.35 18.40 -25.31
CA ARG A 393 -6.15 19.22 -25.41
C ARG A 393 -6.48 20.72 -25.26
N SER A 394 -7.47 21.21 -25.98
CA SER A 394 -7.91 22.61 -25.89
C SER A 394 -8.41 22.97 -24.49
N GLY A 395 -9.14 22.05 -23.84
CA GLY A 395 -9.54 22.18 -22.44
C GLY A 395 -8.35 22.24 -21.50
N ALA A 396 -7.37 21.33 -21.67
CA ALA A 396 -6.15 21.32 -20.86
C ALA A 396 -5.37 22.64 -20.98
N VAL A 397 -5.19 23.16 -22.19
CA VAL A 397 -4.55 24.48 -22.43
C VAL A 397 -5.30 25.60 -21.74
N TYR A 398 -6.62 25.63 -21.89
CA TYR A 398 -7.46 26.64 -21.24
C TYR A 398 -7.29 26.62 -19.71
N PHE A 399 -7.54 25.46 -19.07
CA PHE A 399 -7.48 25.38 -17.63
C PHE A 399 -6.08 25.57 -17.06
N HIS A 400 -5.04 25.07 -17.74
CA HIS A 400 -3.66 25.32 -17.34
C HIS A 400 -3.35 26.83 -17.29
N LYS A 401 -3.82 27.59 -18.28
CA LYS A 401 -3.67 29.05 -18.33
C LYS A 401 -4.47 29.74 -17.19
N GLU A 402 -5.71 29.30 -16.93
CA GLU A 402 -6.54 29.89 -15.89
C GLU A 402 -6.07 29.58 -14.45
N LEU A 403 -5.19 28.58 -14.26
CA LEU A 403 -4.53 28.31 -12.97
C LEU A 403 -3.35 29.25 -12.69
N GLU A 404 -2.74 29.87 -13.72
CA GLU A 404 -1.56 30.72 -13.57
C GLU A 404 -1.75 31.90 -12.60
N PRO A 405 -2.88 32.66 -12.59
CA PRO A 405 -3.11 33.73 -11.64
C PRO A 405 -3.07 33.24 -10.18
N ILE A 406 -3.59 32.03 -9.91
CA ILE A 406 -3.59 31.44 -8.57
C ILE A 406 -2.16 31.12 -8.17
N ARG A 407 -1.38 30.50 -9.06
CA ARG A 407 0.04 30.17 -8.85
C ARG A 407 0.89 31.41 -8.59
N VAL A 408 0.66 32.47 -9.37
CA VAL A 408 1.38 33.74 -9.20
C VAL A 408 1.07 34.40 -7.85
N LEU A 409 -0.20 34.41 -7.42
CA LEU A 409 -0.58 34.93 -6.11
C LEU A 409 0.01 34.07 -4.99
N PHE A 410 -0.11 32.74 -5.10
CA PHE A 410 0.44 31.80 -4.14
C PHE A 410 1.97 31.98 -3.97
N ALA A 411 2.72 32.09 -5.06
CA ALA A 411 4.18 32.27 -5.04
C ALA A 411 4.62 33.57 -4.35
N LYS A 412 3.77 34.60 -4.35
CA LYS A 412 4.00 35.87 -3.65
C LYS A 412 3.58 35.82 -2.18
N THR A 413 2.83 34.78 -1.76
CA THR A 413 2.30 34.66 -0.40
C THR A 413 3.42 34.33 0.58
N ASN A 414 3.78 35.29 1.42
CA ASN A 414 4.74 35.11 2.49
C ASN A 414 4.15 35.70 3.77
N ILE A 415 3.78 34.85 4.72
CA ILE A 415 3.04 35.20 5.93
C ILE A 415 3.85 34.77 7.16
N PRO A 416 4.81 35.57 7.64
CA PRO A 416 5.51 35.29 8.88
C PRO A 416 4.57 35.49 10.08
N LEU A 417 4.41 34.47 10.91
CA LEU A 417 3.58 34.48 12.12
C LEU A 417 4.40 34.10 13.34
N ASP A 418 4.21 34.84 14.43
CA ASP A 418 4.86 34.56 15.72
C ASP A 418 4.10 33.47 16.50
N ASN A 419 2.77 33.46 16.41
CA ASN A 419 1.96 32.44 17.04
C ASN A 419 2.20 31.06 16.39
N ARG A 420 2.72 30.13 17.20
CA ARG A 420 3.11 28.78 16.74
C ARG A 420 1.92 27.97 16.20
N GLU A 421 0.77 28.07 16.84
CA GLU A 421 -0.42 27.32 16.44
C GLU A 421 -1.00 27.84 15.13
N LEU A 422 -1.22 29.17 15.03
CA LEU A 422 -1.68 29.80 13.78
C LEU A 422 -0.71 29.56 12.62
N ARG A 423 0.61 29.56 12.88
CA ARG A 423 1.62 29.26 11.87
C ARG A 423 1.53 27.82 11.38
N LYS A 424 1.26 26.85 12.29
CA LYS A 424 1.07 25.46 11.91
C LYS A 424 -0.15 25.30 11.01
N GLN A 425 -1.30 25.83 11.44
CA GLN A 425 -2.53 25.77 10.65
C GLN A 425 -2.41 26.48 9.29
N LEU A 426 -1.73 27.63 9.25
CA LEU A 426 -1.46 28.32 7.98
C LEU A 426 -0.62 27.48 7.04
N ASN A 427 0.47 26.86 7.55
CA ASN A 427 1.33 26.01 6.74
C ASN A 427 0.58 24.80 6.17
N GLU A 428 -0.30 24.18 6.95
CA GLU A 428 -1.15 23.07 6.49
C GLU A 428 -2.09 23.52 5.37
N ARG A 429 -2.69 24.71 5.47
CA ARG A 429 -3.58 25.24 4.43
C ARG A 429 -2.84 25.66 3.16
N LEU A 430 -1.66 26.27 3.32
CA LEU A 430 -0.79 26.61 2.20
C LEU A 430 -0.31 25.35 1.48
N GLN A 431 0.11 24.32 2.21
CA GLN A 431 0.52 23.06 1.63
C GLN A 431 -0.63 22.38 0.87
N ALA A 432 -1.83 22.33 1.44
CA ALA A 432 -3.01 21.77 0.78
C ALA A 432 -3.35 22.50 -0.53
N LEU A 433 -3.19 23.82 -0.59
CA LEU A 433 -3.39 24.59 -1.82
C LEU A 433 -2.28 24.34 -2.83
N ASP A 434 -1.02 24.27 -2.39
CA ASP A 434 0.12 23.98 -3.26
C ASP A 434 0.01 22.59 -3.89
N ASP A 435 -0.31 21.57 -3.10
CA ASP A 435 -0.51 20.20 -3.56
C ASP A 435 -1.63 20.12 -4.61
N ALA A 436 -2.78 20.76 -4.33
CA ALA A 436 -3.90 20.78 -5.26
C ALA A 436 -3.56 21.49 -6.58
N LEU A 437 -2.81 22.59 -6.52
CA LEU A 437 -2.30 23.30 -7.71
C LEU A 437 -1.30 22.45 -8.47
N TRP A 438 -0.32 21.87 -7.78
CA TRP A 438 0.74 21.04 -8.38
C TRP A 438 0.17 19.86 -9.16
N ILE A 439 -0.79 19.14 -8.55
CA ILE A 439 -1.47 18.02 -9.21
C ILE A 439 -2.12 18.49 -10.51
N LYS A 440 -2.94 19.52 -10.44
CA LYS A 440 -3.70 20.00 -11.62
C LYS A 440 -2.80 20.58 -12.69
N GLU A 441 -1.83 21.40 -12.34
CA GLU A 441 -0.86 21.95 -13.30
C GLU A 441 -0.04 20.86 -13.99
N SER A 442 0.47 19.88 -13.23
CA SER A 442 1.29 18.80 -13.78
C SER A 442 0.51 17.92 -14.75
N LEU A 443 -0.72 17.54 -14.38
CA LEU A 443 -1.57 16.71 -15.25
C LEU A 443 -2.04 17.48 -16.49
N LEU A 444 -2.51 18.71 -16.36
CA LEU A 444 -2.99 19.53 -17.47
C LEU A 444 -1.84 19.90 -18.43
N LYS A 445 -0.68 20.26 -17.90
CA LYS A 445 0.51 20.57 -18.72
C LYS A 445 0.89 19.42 -19.63
N ALA A 446 0.85 18.20 -19.15
CA ALA A 446 1.12 17.02 -19.97
C ALA A 446 0.05 16.86 -21.06
N MET A 447 -1.23 17.05 -20.74
CA MET A 447 -2.32 16.94 -21.71
C MET A 447 -2.37 18.08 -22.74
N CYS A 448 -1.61 19.15 -22.54
CA CYS A 448 -1.43 20.18 -23.56
C CYS A 448 -0.61 19.69 -24.78
N VAL A 449 0.29 18.71 -24.56
CA VAL A 449 1.26 18.26 -25.59
C VAL A 449 1.05 16.83 -26.05
N GLN A 450 0.44 15.97 -25.24
CA GLN A 450 0.23 14.55 -25.55
C GLN A 450 -1.26 14.19 -25.55
N PRO A 451 -1.69 13.18 -26.32
CA PRO A 451 -3.07 12.71 -26.33
C PRO A 451 -3.43 12.07 -24.98
N PHE A 452 -4.72 12.08 -24.66
CA PHE A 452 -5.25 11.42 -23.47
C PHE A 452 -5.36 9.91 -23.70
N ILE A 453 -4.33 9.17 -23.32
CA ILE A 453 -4.28 7.70 -23.35
C ILE A 453 -4.32 7.20 -21.91
N VAL A 454 -5.33 6.36 -21.57
CA VAL A 454 -5.60 5.90 -20.19
C VAL A 454 -4.34 5.36 -19.49
N ALA A 455 -3.59 4.46 -20.15
CA ALA A 455 -2.39 3.86 -19.56
C ALA A 455 -1.30 4.89 -19.24
N GLU A 456 -1.07 5.83 -20.14
CA GLU A 456 -0.05 6.89 -19.97
C GLU A 456 -0.51 7.94 -18.93
N TYR A 457 -1.80 8.28 -18.96
CA TYR A 457 -2.37 9.18 -17.94
C TYR A 457 -2.27 8.60 -16.53
N LEU A 458 -2.54 7.30 -16.34
CA LEU A 458 -2.41 6.64 -15.04
C LEU A 458 -0.95 6.60 -14.56
N LYS A 459 0.01 6.30 -15.42
CA LYS A 459 1.44 6.37 -15.08
C LYS A 459 1.85 7.79 -14.67
N LEU A 460 1.41 8.79 -15.42
CA LEU A 460 1.67 10.19 -15.10
C LEU A 460 1.05 10.58 -13.76
N LYS A 461 -0.22 10.23 -13.53
CA LYS A 461 -0.92 10.52 -12.28
C LYS A 461 -0.21 9.87 -11.09
N ALA A 462 0.18 8.60 -11.21
CA ALA A 462 0.95 7.91 -10.18
C ALA A 462 2.29 8.61 -9.89
N LYS A 463 3.03 9.02 -10.93
CA LYS A 463 4.29 9.76 -10.77
C LYS A 463 4.10 11.11 -10.08
N VAL A 464 3.06 11.85 -10.44
CA VAL A 464 2.73 13.15 -9.80
C VAL A 464 2.38 12.95 -8.33
N MET A 465 1.58 11.93 -7.98
CA MET A 465 1.21 11.63 -6.59
C MET A 465 2.43 11.21 -5.76
N LEU A 466 3.28 10.32 -6.27
CA LEU A 466 4.53 9.92 -5.58
C LEU A 466 5.48 11.10 -5.35
N SER A 467 5.56 12.05 -6.29
CA SER A 467 6.41 13.24 -6.12
C SER A 467 5.93 14.16 -4.99
N LEU A 468 4.65 14.10 -4.60
CA LEU A 468 4.13 14.83 -3.44
C LEU A 468 4.54 14.15 -2.13
N GLU A 469 4.51 12.81 -2.08
CA GLU A 469 4.95 12.04 -0.90
C GLU A 469 6.44 12.27 -0.63
N ASP A 470 7.28 12.25 -1.66
CA ASP A 470 8.71 12.55 -1.56
C ASP A 470 8.97 13.99 -1.09
N ASN A 471 8.15 14.95 -1.52
CA ASN A 471 8.25 16.35 -1.10
C ASN A 471 7.70 16.60 0.31
N SER A 472 6.74 15.81 0.79
CA SER A 472 6.21 15.90 2.16
C SER A 472 7.19 15.35 3.21
N SER A 473 8.05 14.40 2.83
CA SER A 473 9.16 13.88 3.64
C SER A 473 10.44 14.74 3.56
N SER A 474 10.51 15.70 2.62
CA SER A 474 11.61 16.65 2.48
C SER A 474 11.15 18.07 2.84
N PRO A 475 11.94 18.87 3.57
CA PRO A 475 11.59 20.27 3.81
C PRO A 475 11.42 21.01 2.48
N SER A 476 10.35 21.83 2.37
CA SER A 476 9.92 22.52 1.15
C SER A 476 11.07 23.23 0.39
N PRO A 477 10.97 23.47 -0.92
CA PRO A 477 12.02 24.11 -1.73
C PRO A 477 12.54 25.41 -1.16
N THR A 478 11.69 26.18 -0.45
CA THR A 478 12.09 27.35 0.34
C THR A 478 13.05 26.99 1.48
N ALA A 479 12.92 25.79 2.07
CA ALA A 479 13.82 25.32 3.12
C ALA A 479 15.15 24.79 2.55
N LYS A 480 15.17 24.25 1.31
CA LYS A 480 16.44 23.88 0.62
C LYS A 480 17.27 25.11 0.27
N THR A 481 16.64 26.16 -0.24
CA THR A 481 17.33 27.44 -0.53
C THR A 481 17.85 28.11 0.76
N LEU A 482 17.14 27.94 1.88
CA LEU A 482 17.58 28.41 3.20
C LEU A 482 18.68 27.51 3.80
N ARG A 483 18.70 26.21 3.51
CA ARG A 483 19.75 25.29 3.95
C ARG A 483 21.04 25.47 3.17
N GLU A 484 20.96 25.60 1.85
CA GLU A 484 22.13 25.94 1.01
C GLU A 484 22.70 27.33 1.35
N LYS A 485 21.86 28.31 1.70
CA LYS A 485 22.31 29.59 2.26
C LYS A 485 22.91 29.42 3.66
N LYS A 486 22.39 28.55 4.53
CA LYS A 486 22.97 28.27 5.85
C LYS A 486 24.32 27.55 5.77
N GLU A 487 24.47 26.54 4.92
CA GLU A 487 25.74 25.84 4.72
C GLU A 487 26.82 26.75 4.09
N ARG A 488 26.40 27.71 3.25
CA ARG A 488 27.31 28.76 2.71
C ARG A 488 27.69 29.81 3.76
N VAL A 489 26.83 30.08 4.75
CA VAL A 489 27.04 31.00 5.85
C VAL A 489 27.90 30.38 6.97
N GLU A 490 27.82 29.06 7.20
CA GLU A 490 28.66 28.37 8.17
C GLU A 490 30.14 28.26 7.72
N ARG A 491 30.39 28.30 6.41
CA ARG A 491 31.78 28.38 5.88
C ARG A 491 32.41 29.78 5.93
N THR A 492 31.65 30.82 6.33
CA THR A 492 32.11 32.22 6.40
C THR A 492 31.93 32.85 7.80
N ARG A 493 31.90 32.07 8.88
CA ARG A 493 31.89 32.62 10.24
C ARG A 493 33.29 33.03 10.70
N SER A 494 33.71 34.18 10.18
CA SER A 494 34.56 35.13 10.94
C SER A 494 34.19 36.54 10.44
N SER A 495 33.17 37.14 11.00
CA SER A 495 33.00 38.60 11.27
C SER A 495 31.50 38.88 11.54
N PHE A 496 31.25 39.43 12.72
CA PHE A 496 29.96 39.90 13.17
C PHE A 496 29.46 41.06 12.31
N THR A 497 28.32 40.90 11.61
CA THR A 497 27.54 42.01 11.07
C THR A 497 26.09 41.85 11.43
N LYS A 498 25.49 42.92 11.97
CA LYS A 498 24.07 43.02 12.39
C LYS A 498 23.14 42.65 11.24
N VAL A 499 22.30 41.65 11.43
CA VAL A 499 21.22 41.28 10.49
C VAL A 499 20.15 42.38 10.54
N LYS A 500 19.95 43.10 9.44
CA LYS A 500 18.82 44.00 9.26
C LYS A 500 17.54 43.13 9.12
N VAL A 501 16.57 43.38 10.01
CA VAL A 501 15.23 42.77 9.92
C VAL A 501 14.50 43.45 8.75
N GLU A 502 14.24 42.71 7.67
CA GLU A 502 13.39 43.19 6.58
C GLU A 502 11.94 43.11 7.03
N VAL A 503 11.25 44.26 7.00
CA VAL A 503 9.85 44.39 7.35
C VAL A 503 9.02 43.99 6.14
N PRO A 504 8.02 43.08 6.25
CA PRO A 504 7.11 42.77 5.16
C PRO A 504 6.38 44.03 4.65
N THR A 505 6.20 44.13 3.34
CA THR A 505 5.73 45.36 2.65
C THR A 505 4.24 45.66 2.84
N ASP A 506 3.46 44.74 3.39
CA ASP A 506 1.99 44.79 3.52
C ASP A 506 1.48 44.90 4.97
N ILE A 507 2.34 45.24 5.91
CA ILE A 507 1.96 45.44 7.33
C ILE A 507 1.45 46.85 7.54
N LEU A 508 0.31 46.99 8.27
CA LEU A 508 -0.34 48.27 8.59
C LEU A 508 0.54 49.22 9.41
N HIS A 509 1.44 48.68 10.25
CA HIS A 509 2.32 49.48 11.13
C HIS A 509 3.76 48.94 11.09
N PRO A 510 4.53 49.23 10.03
CA PRO A 510 5.89 48.69 9.84
C PRO A 510 6.88 49.05 10.95
N GLU A 511 6.75 50.26 11.52
CA GLU A 511 7.66 50.72 12.58
C GLU A 511 7.39 50.02 13.91
N LEU A 512 6.13 49.78 14.26
CA LEU A 512 5.76 49.00 15.44
C LEU A 512 6.24 47.55 15.34
N TYR A 513 6.11 46.95 14.17
CA TYR A 513 6.60 45.60 13.91
C TYR A 513 8.14 45.52 14.11
N ARG A 514 8.88 46.52 13.61
CA ARG A 514 10.33 46.57 13.77
C ARG A 514 10.72 46.68 15.24
N ALA A 515 10.08 47.61 15.99
CA ALA A 515 10.34 47.83 17.41
C ALA A 515 10.03 46.59 18.26
N LEU A 516 8.92 45.88 17.99
CA LEU A 516 8.57 44.65 18.69
C LEU A 516 9.51 43.47 18.33
N SER A 517 9.94 43.40 17.10
CA SER A 517 10.92 42.39 16.66
C SER A 517 12.29 42.58 17.27
N GLU A 518 12.75 43.82 17.40
CA GLU A 518 14.00 44.19 18.08
C GLU A 518 13.93 43.92 19.59
N TRP A 519 12.81 44.28 20.22
CA TRP A 519 12.55 43.99 21.64
C TRP A 519 12.54 42.49 21.93
N ARG A 520 11.86 41.68 21.11
CA ARG A 520 11.86 40.23 21.24
C ARG A 520 13.25 39.63 21.08
N THR A 521 14.04 40.13 20.13
CA THR A 521 15.42 39.64 19.89
C THR A 521 16.35 40.02 21.05
N ALA A 522 16.09 41.12 21.71
CA ALA A 522 16.83 41.52 22.92
C ALA A 522 16.47 40.62 24.12
N LYS A 523 15.17 40.32 24.33
CA LYS A 523 14.70 39.46 25.43
C LYS A 523 15.07 37.98 25.29
N THR A 524 15.28 37.46 24.07
CA THR A 524 15.74 36.06 23.85
C THR A 524 17.26 35.91 24.07
N ARG A 525 17.97 37.00 24.36
CA ARG A 525 19.41 36.99 24.68
C ARG A 525 19.69 37.16 26.17
N GLU A 526 18.66 37.52 26.97
CA GLU A 526 18.64 37.39 28.43
C GLU A 526 18.15 35.98 28.84
#